data_6dc0c52f01cdf3a22363eb3e5cb7946f
#
_entry.id   6dc0c52f01cdf3a22363eb3e5cb7946f
#
_cell.length_a   1.000
_cell.length_b   1.000
_cell.length_c   1.000
_cell.angle_alpha   90.00
_cell.angle_beta   90.00
_cell.angle_gamma   90.00
#
_symmetry.space_group_name_H-M   'P 1'
#
loop_
_entity.id
_entity.type
_entity.pdbx_description
1 polymer ?
#
loop_
_entity_poly.entity_id
_entity_poly.type
_entity_poly.pdbx_seq_one_letter_code
_entity_poly.pdbx_strand_id
1 'polypeptide(L)'
;MSYLSDMEMMFLNIAGSKEVKKKQADLTRAISDSLANISYIRTSRIRIASDLAKGLICDEEFNTIKNEFDKQLRVETEKLDGIRKKRDKFDKIISAPKWISELKKYHDSKILTRDMVEAFIEKIIIYPDKRIEIMWTYSDNQSELMSLIRGGEEIA
;
A
#
# COMPACT_ATOMS: atom_id res chain seq x y z
N MET A 1 -14.79 -7.22 -30.26
CA MET A 1 -14.65 -6.85 -28.83
C MET A 1 -13.23 -7.16 -28.44
N SER A 2 -12.50 -6.18 -27.94
CA SER A 2 -11.05 -6.32 -27.72
C SER A 2 -10.81 -6.78 -26.30
N TYR A 3 -10.11 -7.90 -26.10
CA TYR A 3 -9.66 -8.41 -24.80
C TYR A 3 -8.95 -7.33 -23.94
N LEU A 4 -8.29 -6.39 -24.58
CA LEU A 4 -7.59 -5.28 -23.96
C LEU A 4 -8.56 -4.27 -23.34
N SER A 5 -9.71 -4.02 -23.97
CA SER A 5 -10.77 -3.15 -23.41
C SER A 5 -11.39 -3.75 -22.15
N ASP A 6 -11.54 -5.08 -22.12
CA ASP A 6 -12.12 -5.77 -20.96
C ASP A 6 -11.17 -5.76 -19.77
N MET A 7 -9.86 -5.90 -19.98
CA MET A 7 -8.84 -5.80 -18.94
C MET A 7 -8.70 -4.37 -18.40
N GLU A 8 -8.72 -3.35 -19.26
CA GLU A 8 -8.70 -1.94 -18.85
C GLU A 8 -9.93 -1.62 -17.99
N MET A 9 -11.12 -2.00 -18.47
CA MET A 9 -12.37 -1.81 -17.73
C MET A 9 -12.37 -2.54 -16.39
N MET A 10 -11.85 -3.76 -16.35
CA MET A 10 -11.73 -4.54 -15.12
C MET A 10 -10.81 -3.85 -14.11
N PHE A 11 -9.63 -3.36 -14.55
CA PHE A 11 -8.70 -2.65 -13.68
C PHE A 11 -9.28 -1.32 -13.16
N LEU A 12 -9.90 -0.52 -14.05
CA LEU A 12 -10.54 0.73 -13.67
C LEU A 12 -11.70 0.51 -12.69
N ASN A 13 -12.47 -0.57 -12.87
CA ASN A 13 -13.51 -0.96 -11.96
C ASN A 13 -12.95 -1.38 -10.59
N ILE A 14 -11.84 -2.13 -10.56
CA ILE A 14 -11.18 -2.52 -9.31
C ILE A 14 -10.59 -1.29 -8.62
N ALA A 15 -9.82 -0.45 -9.34
CA ALA A 15 -9.20 0.75 -8.78
C ALA A 15 -10.22 1.79 -8.29
N GLY A 16 -11.39 1.85 -8.92
CA GLY A 16 -12.52 2.70 -8.52
C GLY A 16 -13.46 2.08 -7.51
N SER A 17 -13.24 0.82 -7.11
CA SER A 17 -14.16 0.07 -6.25
C SER A 17 -14.29 0.69 -4.86
N LYS A 18 -15.40 0.33 -4.18
CA LYS A 18 -15.63 0.76 -2.79
C LYS A 18 -14.58 0.17 -1.84
N GLU A 19 -14.09 -1.02 -2.13
CA GLU A 19 -13.08 -1.74 -1.35
C GLU A 19 -11.75 -1.01 -1.38
N VAL A 20 -11.30 -0.56 -2.56
CA VAL A 20 -10.07 0.23 -2.70
C VAL A 20 -10.18 1.55 -1.95
N LYS A 21 -11.29 2.27 -2.11
CA LYS A 21 -11.53 3.54 -1.39
C LYS A 21 -11.59 3.34 0.11
N LYS A 22 -12.23 2.26 0.58
CA LYS A 22 -12.27 1.89 1.99
C LYS A 22 -10.85 1.63 2.50
N LYS A 23 -10.05 0.82 1.81
CA LYS A 23 -8.67 0.51 2.20
C LYS A 23 -7.79 1.76 2.28
N GLN A 24 -7.90 2.68 1.31
CA GLN A 24 -7.21 3.97 1.35
C GLN A 24 -7.62 4.80 2.57
N ALA A 25 -8.92 4.87 2.86
CA ALA A 25 -9.43 5.59 4.02
C ALA A 25 -8.94 4.96 5.34
N ASP A 26 -8.92 3.63 5.45
CA ASP A 26 -8.45 2.91 6.63
C ASP A 26 -6.95 3.13 6.87
N LEU A 27 -6.12 3.07 5.81
CA LEU A 27 -4.69 3.37 5.91
C LEU A 27 -4.43 4.83 6.30
N THR A 28 -5.21 5.76 5.74
CA THR A 28 -5.11 7.20 6.08
C THR A 28 -5.49 7.42 7.54
N ARG A 29 -6.56 6.79 8.02
CA ARG A 29 -6.98 6.86 9.43
C ARG A 29 -5.90 6.29 10.34
N ALA A 30 -5.36 5.11 10.05
CA ALA A 30 -4.32 4.48 10.85
C ALA A 30 -3.06 5.36 10.95
N ILE A 31 -2.68 6.08 9.88
CA ILE A 31 -1.58 7.06 9.91
C ILE A 31 -1.93 8.22 10.85
N SER A 32 -3.14 8.76 10.76
CA SER A 32 -3.60 9.86 11.61
C SER A 32 -3.60 9.47 13.08
N ASP A 33 -4.09 8.28 13.41
CA ASP A 33 -4.13 7.76 14.78
C ASP A 33 -2.72 7.57 15.35
N SER A 34 -1.78 7.00 14.56
CA SER A 34 -0.39 6.87 14.99
C SER A 34 0.29 8.24 15.20
N LEU A 35 0.02 9.23 14.36
CA LEU A 35 0.53 10.59 14.54
C LEU A 35 -0.02 11.25 15.80
N ALA A 36 -1.32 11.06 16.10
CA ALA A 36 -1.94 11.56 17.33
C ALA A 36 -1.30 10.92 18.57
N ASN A 37 -1.05 9.59 18.54
CA ASN A 37 -0.37 8.88 19.63
C ASN A 37 1.05 9.40 19.85
N ILE A 38 1.83 9.59 18.77
CA ILE A 38 3.18 10.16 18.86
C ILE A 38 3.13 11.56 19.47
N SER A 39 2.17 12.39 19.06
CA SER A 39 1.99 13.73 19.61
C SER A 39 1.65 13.68 21.09
N TYR A 40 0.76 12.79 21.49
CA TYR A 40 0.40 12.58 22.90
C TYR A 40 1.62 12.18 23.75
N ILE A 41 2.41 11.19 23.29
CA ILE A 41 3.61 10.74 23.99
C ILE A 41 4.61 11.89 24.16
N ARG A 42 4.85 12.69 23.11
CA ARG A 42 5.74 13.86 23.15
C ARG A 42 5.27 14.90 24.14
N THR A 43 3.98 15.23 24.14
CA THR A 43 3.38 16.19 25.08
C THR A 43 3.48 15.69 26.53
N SER A 44 3.24 14.39 26.76
CA SER A 44 3.37 13.76 28.07
C SER A 44 4.81 13.82 28.59
N ARG A 45 5.81 13.60 27.71
CA ARG A 45 7.24 13.77 28.10
C ARG A 45 7.58 15.19 28.54
N ILE A 46 7.05 16.20 27.86
CA ILE A 46 7.23 17.61 28.26
C ILE A 46 6.61 17.84 29.63
N ARG A 47 5.43 17.27 29.89
CA ARG A 47 4.73 17.40 31.14
C ARG A 47 5.51 16.83 32.32
N ILE A 48 6.03 15.59 32.20
CA ILE A 48 6.82 14.98 33.27
C ILE A 48 8.12 15.74 33.55
N ALA A 49 8.75 16.32 32.49
CA ALA A 49 9.91 17.17 32.69
C ALA A 49 9.57 18.45 33.48
N SER A 50 8.38 19.03 33.25
CA SER A 50 7.87 20.16 34.06
C SER A 50 7.58 19.76 35.50
N ASP A 51 7.04 18.54 35.72
CA ASP A 51 6.71 18.04 37.05
C ASP A 51 8.00 17.78 37.88
N LEU A 52 9.07 17.27 37.24
CA LEU A 52 10.38 17.15 37.83
C LEU A 52 10.93 18.55 38.24
N ALA A 53 10.87 19.54 37.34
CA ALA A 53 11.37 20.89 37.60
C ALA A 53 10.62 21.59 38.75
N LYS A 54 9.37 21.20 39.02
CA LYS A 54 8.56 21.66 40.12
C LYS A 54 8.77 20.89 41.44
N GLY A 55 9.57 19.82 41.40
CA GLY A 55 9.78 18.93 42.54
C GLY A 55 8.57 18.05 42.88
N LEU A 56 7.65 17.85 41.92
CA LEU A 56 6.46 16.99 42.08
C LEU A 56 6.79 15.49 41.94
N ILE A 57 7.87 15.16 41.24
CA ILE A 57 8.41 13.83 41.10
C ILE A 57 9.93 13.87 41.37
N CYS A 58 10.50 12.74 41.75
CA CYS A 58 11.95 12.59 41.91
C CYS A 58 12.65 12.15 40.61
N ASP A 59 13.98 12.25 40.60
CA ASP A 59 14.81 11.86 39.45
C ASP A 59 14.61 10.38 39.05
N GLU A 60 14.43 9.49 40.00
CA GLU A 60 14.24 8.06 39.75
C GLU A 60 12.89 7.78 39.07
N GLU A 61 11.83 8.40 39.58
CA GLU A 61 10.49 8.34 38.98
C GLU A 61 10.48 8.92 37.55
N PHE A 62 11.13 10.10 37.38
CA PHE A 62 11.27 10.73 36.06
C PHE A 62 11.97 9.80 35.07
N ASN A 63 13.12 9.19 35.45
CA ASN A 63 13.87 8.33 34.56
C ASN A 63 13.07 7.08 34.18
N THR A 64 12.32 6.52 35.11
CA THR A 64 11.45 5.35 34.87
C THR A 64 10.37 5.69 33.86
N ILE A 65 9.63 6.77 34.08
CA ILE A 65 8.54 7.21 33.18
C ILE A 65 9.09 7.62 31.81
N LYS A 66 10.20 8.34 31.77
CA LYS A 66 10.87 8.75 30.53
C LYS A 66 11.25 7.53 29.69
N ASN A 67 11.86 6.51 30.29
CA ASN A 67 12.27 5.29 29.58
C ASN A 67 11.06 4.56 28.96
N GLU A 68 9.93 4.53 29.67
CA GLU A 68 8.71 3.94 29.15
C GLU A 68 8.15 4.74 27.95
N PHE A 69 8.13 6.07 28.03
CA PHE A 69 7.73 6.91 26.90
C PHE A 69 8.69 6.79 25.71
N ASP A 70 9.99 6.67 25.93
CA ASP A 70 10.97 6.46 24.86
C ASP A 70 10.74 5.13 24.13
N LYS A 71 10.40 4.07 24.85
CA LYS A 71 10.02 2.77 24.31
C LYS A 71 8.73 2.87 23.50
N GLN A 72 7.68 3.49 24.05
CA GLN A 72 6.41 3.67 23.37
C GLN A 72 6.57 4.50 22.09
N LEU A 73 7.36 5.57 22.13
CA LEU A 73 7.63 6.42 20.97
C LEU A 73 8.30 5.65 19.85
N ARG A 74 9.28 4.78 20.18
CA ARG A 74 9.95 3.94 19.19
C ARG A 74 8.97 2.97 18.54
N VAL A 75 8.18 2.25 19.33
CA VAL A 75 7.19 1.29 18.82
C VAL A 75 6.17 1.97 17.91
N GLU A 76 5.63 3.13 18.32
CA GLU A 76 4.63 3.85 17.53
C GLU A 76 5.23 4.44 16.25
N THR A 77 6.51 4.86 16.27
CA THR A 77 7.21 5.34 15.08
C THR A 77 7.45 4.21 14.08
N GLU A 78 7.90 3.05 14.54
CA GLU A 78 8.09 1.86 13.70
C GLU A 78 6.76 1.41 13.06
N LYS A 79 5.67 1.43 13.83
CA LYS A 79 4.32 1.14 13.35
C LYS A 79 3.90 2.13 12.28
N LEU A 80 4.09 3.43 12.50
CA LEU A 80 3.77 4.48 11.53
C LEU A 80 4.52 4.28 10.20
N ASP A 81 5.81 3.97 10.26
CA ASP A 81 6.64 3.70 9.08
C ASP A 81 6.15 2.45 8.32
N GLY A 82 5.75 1.42 9.04
CA GLY A 82 5.13 0.22 8.46
C GLY A 82 3.84 0.53 7.70
N ILE A 83 2.95 1.35 8.30
CA ILE A 83 1.69 1.75 7.68
C ILE A 83 1.95 2.63 6.45
N ARG A 84 2.89 3.57 6.51
CA ARG A 84 3.28 4.42 5.37
C ARG A 84 3.79 3.60 4.20
N LYS A 85 4.68 2.63 4.45
CA LYS A 85 5.18 1.72 3.41
C LYS A 85 4.04 0.91 2.76
N LYS A 86 3.08 0.44 3.56
CA LYS A 86 1.90 -0.26 3.04
C LYS A 86 1.04 0.65 2.16
N ARG A 87 0.81 1.90 2.59
CA ARG A 87 0.07 2.88 1.80
C ARG A 87 0.78 3.21 0.50
N ASP A 88 2.08 3.51 0.53
CA ASP A 88 2.85 3.87 -0.66
C ASP A 88 2.90 2.70 -1.67
N LYS A 89 3.00 1.46 -1.18
CA LYS A 89 2.91 0.26 -2.03
C LYS A 89 1.52 0.15 -2.65
N PHE A 90 0.47 0.32 -1.86
CA PHE A 90 -0.91 0.28 -2.32
C PHE A 90 -1.19 1.37 -3.36
N ASP A 91 -0.79 2.61 -3.09
CA ASP A 91 -0.96 3.74 -4.00
C ASP A 91 -0.22 3.54 -5.34
N LYS A 92 0.97 2.93 -5.33
CA LYS A 92 1.70 2.55 -6.56
C LYS A 92 0.95 1.54 -7.41
N ILE A 93 0.29 0.58 -6.78
CA ILE A 93 -0.45 -0.47 -7.49
C ILE A 93 -1.74 0.07 -8.10
N ILE A 94 -2.43 1.00 -7.41
CA ILE A 94 -3.69 1.58 -7.90
C ILE A 94 -3.51 2.82 -8.76
N SER A 95 -2.38 3.54 -8.66
CA SER A 95 -2.08 4.63 -9.59
C SER A 95 -1.88 4.00 -10.97
N ALA A 96 -2.76 4.40 -11.93
CA ALA A 96 -2.83 3.82 -13.27
C ALA A 96 -1.44 3.39 -13.77
N PRO A 97 -1.16 2.09 -13.84
CA PRO A 97 0.16 1.61 -14.23
C PRO A 97 0.48 2.14 -15.62
N LYS A 98 1.75 2.38 -15.91
CA LYS A 98 2.21 2.84 -17.24
C LYS A 98 1.63 2.02 -18.40
N TRP A 99 1.39 0.71 -18.16
CA TRP A 99 0.81 -0.17 -19.15
C TRP A 99 -0.62 0.20 -19.58
N ILE A 100 -1.44 0.82 -18.72
CA ILE A 100 -2.76 1.33 -19.11
C ILE A 100 -2.62 2.48 -20.11
N SER A 101 -1.65 3.38 -19.90
CA SER A 101 -1.38 4.45 -20.84
C SER A 101 -0.80 3.93 -22.16
N GLU A 102 -0.06 2.84 -22.11
CA GLU A 102 0.44 2.14 -23.30
C GLU A 102 -0.66 1.36 -24.01
N LEU A 103 -1.56 0.68 -23.28
CA LEU A 103 -2.76 0.08 -23.84
C LEU A 103 -3.60 1.07 -24.65
N LYS A 104 -3.74 2.30 -24.16
CA LYS A 104 -4.49 3.36 -24.88
C LYS A 104 -3.89 3.71 -26.23
N LYS A 105 -2.57 3.59 -26.39
CA LYS A 105 -1.91 3.83 -27.70
C LYS A 105 -2.30 2.77 -28.75
N TYR A 106 -2.68 1.59 -28.30
CA TYR A 106 -2.99 0.45 -29.18
C TYR A 106 -4.48 0.09 -29.22
N HIS A 107 -5.34 0.88 -28.54
CA HIS A 107 -6.78 0.62 -28.43
C HIS A 107 -7.48 0.43 -29.79
N ASP A 108 -7.08 1.19 -30.80
CA ASP A 108 -7.65 1.13 -32.15
C ASP A 108 -6.92 0.16 -33.09
N SER A 109 -5.86 -0.51 -32.61
CA SER A 109 -5.11 -1.45 -33.44
C SER A 109 -5.88 -2.76 -33.59
N LYS A 110 -6.21 -3.10 -34.84
CA LYS A 110 -6.86 -4.39 -35.20
C LYS A 110 -5.85 -5.51 -35.43
N ILE A 111 -4.56 -5.20 -35.39
CA ILE A 111 -3.48 -6.12 -35.72
C ILE A 111 -2.51 -6.15 -34.53
N LEU A 112 -2.14 -7.35 -34.09
CA LEU A 112 -1.13 -7.56 -33.08
C LEU A 112 0.24 -7.18 -33.67
N THR A 113 0.85 -6.11 -33.18
CA THR A 113 2.18 -5.68 -33.60
C THR A 113 3.25 -6.28 -32.68
N ARG A 114 4.51 -6.32 -33.14
CA ARG A 114 5.64 -6.76 -32.34
C ARG A 114 5.79 -5.93 -31.07
N ASP A 115 5.65 -4.63 -31.19
CA ASP A 115 5.75 -3.70 -30.04
C ASP A 115 4.68 -3.98 -28.97
N MET A 116 3.47 -4.42 -29.39
CA MET A 116 2.42 -4.85 -28.45
C MET A 116 2.82 -6.13 -27.73
N VAL A 117 3.40 -7.10 -28.46
CA VAL A 117 3.86 -8.36 -27.86
C VAL A 117 4.96 -8.10 -26.83
N GLU A 118 5.96 -7.29 -27.19
CA GLU A 118 7.07 -6.93 -26.30
C GLU A 118 6.63 -6.12 -25.09
N ALA A 119 5.59 -5.28 -25.21
CA ALA A 119 5.08 -4.47 -24.12
C ALA A 119 4.22 -5.24 -23.12
N PHE A 120 3.46 -6.25 -23.58
CA PHE A 120 2.41 -6.87 -22.76
C PHE A 120 2.63 -8.34 -22.44
N ILE A 121 3.50 -9.04 -23.18
CA ILE A 121 3.74 -10.47 -23.00
C ILE A 121 5.15 -10.69 -22.47
N GLU A 122 5.24 -11.27 -21.27
CA GLU A 122 6.51 -11.64 -20.66
C GLU A 122 7.04 -12.95 -21.28
N LYS A 123 6.16 -13.92 -21.48
CA LYS A 123 6.53 -15.24 -21.96
C LYS A 123 5.35 -15.95 -22.61
N ILE A 124 5.63 -16.68 -23.70
CA ILE A 124 4.69 -17.62 -24.31
C ILE A 124 5.27 -19.02 -24.16
N ILE A 125 4.51 -19.93 -23.57
CA ILE A 125 4.89 -21.33 -23.40
C ILE A 125 4.01 -22.16 -24.33
N ILE A 126 4.64 -22.93 -25.21
CA ILE A 126 3.97 -23.87 -26.13
C ILE A 126 4.27 -25.27 -25.65
N TYR A 127 3.24 -26.01 -25.30
CA TYR A 127 3.34 -27.39 -24.84
C TYR A 127 3.28 -28.39 -26.01
N PRO A 128 3.81 -29.62 -25.85
CA PRO A 128 3.77 -30.65 -26.88
C PRO A 128 2.35 -31.04 -27.31
N ASP A 129 1.36 -30.86 -26.43
CA ASP A 129 -0.07 -31.09 -26.67
C ASP A 129 -0.77 -29.93 -27.43
N LYS A 130 0.01 -28.98 -27.96
CA LYS A 130 -0.43 -27.75 -28.65
C LYS A 130 -1.16 -26.76 -27.77
N ARG A 131 -1.15 -26.91 -26.46
CA ARG A 131 -1.63 -25.93 -25.54
C ARG A 131 -0.66 -24.74 -25.50
N ILE A 132 -1.21 -23.52 -25.52
CA ILE A 132 -0.45 -22.28 -25.45
C ILE A 132 -0.82 -21.58 -24.11
N GLU A 133 0.21 -21.24 -23.34
CA GLU A 133 0.08 -20.46 -22.13
C GLU A 133 0.79 -19.12 -22.34
N ILE A 134 0.10 -18.02 -22.05
CA ILE A 134 0.63 -16.67 -22.20
C ILE A 134 0.79 -16.07 -20.80
N MET A 135 2.03 -15.74 -20.44
CA MET A 135 2.34 -14.99 -19.23
C MET A 135 2.39 -13.50 -19.57
N TRP A 136 1.56 -12.75 -18.91
CA TRP A 136 1.46 -11.30 -19.13
C TRP A 136 2.40 -10.56 -18.18
N THR A 137 3.08 -9.53 -18.67
CA THR A 137 4.03 -8.70 -17.89
C THR A 137 3.39 -8.09 -16.62
N TYR A 138 2.07 -7.99 -16.57
CA TYR A 138 1.32 -7.33 -15.49
C TYR A 138 0.43 -8.27 -14.67
N SER A 139 0.54 -9.59 -14.85
CA SER A 139 -0.23 -10.59 -14.10
C SER A 139 0.01 -10.49 -12.58
N ASP A 140 1.25 -10.18 -12.18
CA ASP A 140 1.64 -10.06 -10.78
C ASP A 140 0.98 -8.87 -10.10
N ASN A 141 0.87 -7.73 -10.78
CA ASN A 141 0.24 -6.53 -10.24
C ASN A 141 -1.25 -6.73 -9.95
N GLN A 142 -1.95 -7.50 -10.78
CA GLN A 142 -3.36 -7.82 -10.56
C GLN A 142 -3.53 -8.76 -9.37
N SER A 143 -2.72 -9.80 -9.29
CA SER A 143 -2.72 -10.75 -8.17
C SER A 143 -2.37 -10.05 -6.86
N GLU A 144 -1.39 -9.16 -6.88
CA GLU A 144 -0.95 -8.39 -5.71
C GLU A 144 -2.03 -7.40 -5.25
N LEU A 145 -2.70 -6.70 -6.17
CA LEU A 145 -3.82 -5.82 -5.84
C LEU A 145 -4.97 -6.60 -5.18
N MET A 146 -5.33 -7.75 -5.75
CA MET A 146 -6.38 -8.61 -5.19
C MET A 146 -5.99 -9.17 -3.82
N SER A 147 -4.72 -9.53 -3.59
CA SER A 147 -4.24 -9.99 -2.28
C SER A 147 -4.27 -8.86 -1.24
N LEU A 148 -3.91 -7.63 -1.63
CA LEU A 148 -3.95 -6.46 -0.74
C LEU A 148 -5.39 -6.05 -0.36
N ILE A 149 -6.35 -6.23 -1.27
CA ILE A 149 -7.77 -5.98 -1.00
C ILE A 149 -8.33 -7.06 -0.07
N ARG A 150 -8.03 -8.34 -0.33
CA ARG A 150 -8.52 -9.49 0.45
C ARG A 150 -7.79 -9.66 1.79
N GLY A 151 -6.50 -9.38 1.86
CA GLY A 151 -5.68 -9.48 3.10
C GLY A 151 -6.03 -8.43 4.16
N GLY A 152 -7.12 -7.69 4.02
CA GLY A 152 -7.68 -6.80 5.04
C GLY A 152 -8.47 -7.51 6.14
N GLU A 153 -8.67 -8.84 6.06
CA GLU A 153 -9.41 -9.60 7.06
C GLU A 153 -8.54 -10.23 8.16
N GLU A 154 -7.21 -10.10 8.09
CA GLU A 154 -6.29 -10.71 9.09
C GLU A 154 -5.64 -9.70 10.04
N ILE A 155 -6.28 -8.57 10.34
CA ILE A 155 -5.84 -7.70 11.45
C ILE A 155 -7.07 -7.42 12.32
N ALA A 156 -7.47 -8.42 13.09
CA ALA A 156 -8.25 -8.26 14.30
C ALA A 156 -7.31 -8.37 15.51
#